data_76b0f964d2cbd547b51dc75173f56784
#
_entry.id   76b0f964d2cbd547b51dc75173f56784
#
_cell.length_a   1.000
_cell.length_b   1.000
_cell.length_c   1.000
_cell.angle_alpha   90.00
_cell.angle_beta   90.00
_cell.angle_gamma   90.00
#
_symmetry.space_group_name_H-M   'P 1'
#
loop_
_entity.id
_entity.type
_entity.pdbx_description
1 polymer ?
#
loop_
_entity_poly.entity_id
_entity_poly.type
_entity_poly.pdbx_seq_one_letter_code
_entity_poly.pdbx_strand_id
1 'polypeptide(L)'
;VLHAGGKFGGGGYKVSGGLHGVGVSVVNALSEWLDLNIWRDGKEHYARFEHGDTVEHLRVVGDAAPGEKGTEVRFLASSKVDGGTGTFSNLDYSFKTLENRLRELAFLNSGVVIRLADLRHAEPIDVTLHYEGGVEAFVRHLDKSKQPLLKDVIVIRGKKEGIELDLALWWNDSYHETMLCFTNNIPQRDGGTHLSAFRASLTRVMGGYIESSGAGKKEKVSVSGEDAREGLTCVL
;
A
#
# COMPACT_ATOMS: atom_id res chain seq x y z
N VAL A 1 -18.91 -2.49 -19.03
CA VAL A 1 -17.50 -2.64 -18.64
C VAL A 1 -17.41 -2.45 -17.13
N LEU A 2 -16.82 -3.41 -16.42
CA LEU A 2 -16.57 -3.32 -14.97
C LEU A 2 -15.42 -2.33 -14.71
N HIS A 3 -15.68 -1.25 -13.94
CA HIS A 3 -14.66 -0.27 -13.55
C HIS A 3 -14.97 0.37 -12.19
N ALA A 4 -13.95 0.89 -11.53
CA ALA A 4 -14.09 1.57 -10.26
C ALA A 4 -14.51 3.05 -10.42
N GLY A 5 -15.69 3.29 -11.02
CA GLY A 5 -16.21 4.63 -11.34
C GLY A 5 -16.40 5.56 -10.14
N GLY A 6 -16.59 5.00 -8.93
CA GLY A 6 -16.69 5.79 -7.70
C GLY A 6 -15.44 6.61 -7.33
N LYS A 7 -14.30 6.36 -8.02
CA LYS A 7 -13.08 7.16 -7.85
C LYS A 7 -13.15 8.54 -8.49
N PHE A 8 -14.06 8.76 -9.46
CA PHE A 8 -14.09 9.95 -10.28
C PHE A 8 -15.19 10.96 -9.90
N GLY A 9 -16.00 10.69 -8.91
CA GLY A 9 -17.07 11.60 -8.53
C GLY A 9 -17.55 11.40 -7.09
N GLY A 10 -17.73 12.47 -6.35
CA GLY A 10 -18.56 12.50 -5.16
C GLY A 10 -17.92 12.07 -3.83
N GLY A 11 -16.60 12.10 -3.68
CA GLY A 11 -15.96 11.99 -2.35
C GLY A 11 -16.09 10.63 -1.66
N GLY A 12 -16.41 9.56 -2.39
CA GLY A 12 -16.52 8.20 -1.84
C GLY A 12 -15.19 7.60 -1.38
N TYR A 13 -14.08 8.13 -1.88
CA TYR A 13 -12.73 7.68 -1.52
C TYR A 13 -11.90 8.86 -1.03
N LYS A 14 -11.40 8.82 0.20
CA LYS A 14 -10.43 9.79 0.72
C LYS A 14 -9.04 9.60 0.11
N VAL A 15 -8.65 8.34 -0.06
CA VAL A 15 -7.40 7.90 -0.72
C VAL A 15 -7.72 6.68 -1.57
N SER A 16 -7.21 6.64 -2.79
CA SER A 16 -7.35 5.46 -3.65
C SER A 16 -5.99 5.03 -4.18
N GLY A 17 -5.65 3.75 -4.06
CA GLY A 17 -4.54 3.16 -4.78
C GLY A 17 -4.84 3.17 -6.29
N GLY A 18 -4.01 3.85 -7.09
CA GLY A 18 -4.19 3.99 -8.53
C GLY A 18 -5.04 5.19 -8.96
N LEU A 19 -4.69 5.75 -10.12
CA LEU A 19 -5.26 7.00 -10.63
C LEU A 19 -6.39 6.79 -11.64
N HIS A 20 -6.52 5.62 -12.26
CA HIS A 20 -7.33 5.43 -13.47
C HIS A 20 -8.62 4.63 -13.26
N GLY A 21 -8.84 4.02 -12.07
CA GLY A 21 -10.03 3.21 -11.80
C GLY A 21 -10.15 1.90 -12.62
N VAL A 22 -9.08 1.49 -13.31
CA VAL A 22 -9.08 0.37 -14.26
C VAL A 22 -8.55 -0.95 -13.68
N GLY A 23 -8.08 -0.98 -12.44
CA GLY A 23 -7.47 -2.19 -11.84
C GLY A 23 -8.40 -3.40 -11.90
N VAL A 24 -9.65 -3.24 -11.49
CA VAL A 24 -10.64 -4.33 -11.56
C VAL A 24 -10.98 -4.71 -13.00
N SER A 25 -10.95 -3.76 -13.95
CA SER A 25 -11.17 -4.05 -15.38
C SER A 25 -10.07 -4.94 -15.96
N VAL A 26 -8.81 -4.70 -15.53
CA VAL A 26 -7.66 -5.52 -15.93
C VAL A 26 -7.76 -6.92 -15.32
N VAL A 27 -8.11 -7.04 -14.04
CA VAL A 27 -8.35 -8.35 -13.41
C VAL A 27 -9.43 -9.10 -14.17
N ASN A 28 -10.55 -8.45 -14.51
CA ASN A 28 -11.64 -9.06 -15.25
C ASN A 28 -11.19 -9.55 -16.64
N ALA A 29 -10.50 -8.72 -17.41
CA ALA A 29 -10.01 -9.07 -18.73
C ALA A 29 -8.97 -10.22 -18.74
N LEU A 30 -8.23 -10.38 -17.65
CA LEU A 30 -7.20 -11.40 -17.48
C LEU A 30 -7.69 -12.65 -16.70
N SER A 31 -9.00 -12.77 -16.51
CA SER A 31 -9.63 -13.89 -15.82
C SER A 31 -10.39 -14.77 -16.79
N GLU A 32 -10.38 -16.09 -16.57
CA GLU A 32 -11.28 -17.01 -17.28
C GLU A 32 -12.73 -16.70 -16.93
N TRP A 33 -12.97 -16.43 -15.64
CA TRP A 33 -14.24 -15.92 -15.15
C TRP A 33 -14.02 -15.02 -13.94
N LEU A 34 -14.98 -14.12 -13.73
CA LEU A 34 -15.08 -13.25 -12.56
C LEU A 34 -16.54 -13.14 -12.13
N ASP A 35 -16.79 -13.49 -10.86
CA ASP A 35 -18.08 -13.33 -10.20
C ASP A 35 -18.02 -12.10 -9.29
N LEU A 36 -19.10 -11.33 -9.30
CA LEU A 36 -19.28 -10.15 -8.48
C LEU A 36 -20.57 -10.29 -7.68
N ASN A 37 -20.44 -10.33 -6.34
CA ASN A 37 -21.57 -10.23 -5.42
C ASN A 37 -21.53 -8.88 -4.70
N ILE A 38 -22.66 -8.21 -4.60
CA ILE A 38 -22.81 -6.92 -3.93
C ILE A 38 -24.02 -6.96 -3.01
N TRP A 39 -23.79 -6.74 -1.72
CA TRP A 39 -24.84 -6.55 -0.72
C TRP A 39 -25.03 -5.07 -0.48
N ARG A 40 -26.21 -4.56 -0.87
CA ARG A 40 -26.52 -3.14 -0.78
C ARG A 40 -28.03 -2.92 -0.71
N ASP A 41 -28.43 -1.97 0.11
CA ASP A 41 -29.84 -1.54 0.26
C ASP A 41 -30.80 -2.71 0.57
N GLY A 42 -30.32 -3.68 1.38
CA GLY A 42 -31.07 -4.87 1.79
C GLY A 42 -31.23 -5.92 0.67
N LYS A 43 -30.51 -5.80 -0.41
CA LYS A 43 -30.54 -6.74 -1.54
C LYS A 43 -29.15 -7.29 -1.83
N GLU A 44 -29.13 -8.54 -2.29
CA GLU A 44 -27.97 -9.19 -2.89
C GLU A 44 -28.06 -9.09 -4.40
N HIS A 45 -26.98 -8.59 -5.01
CA HIS A 45 -26.85 -8.44 -6.46
C HIS A 45 -25.72 -9.32 -6.95
N TYR A 46 -25.87 -9.88 -8.14
CA TYR A 46 -24.87 -10.74 -8.78
C TYR A 46 -24.64 -10.34 -10.23
N ALA A 47 -23.40 -10.44 -10.67
CA ALA A 47 -22.99 -10.36 -12.08
C ALA A 47 -21.84 -11.34 -12.34
N ARG A 48 -21.75 -11.86 -13.59
CA ARG A 48 -20.68 -12.74 -14.03
C ARG A 48 -20.05 -12.26 -15.33
N PHE A 49 -18.75 -12.42 -15.42
CA PHE A 49 -17.94 -12.09 -16.57
C PHE A 49 -17.08 -13.28 -16.96
N GLU A 50 -16.78 -13.42 -18.25
CA GLU A 50 -15.82 -14.40 -18.78
C GLU A 50 -14.89 -13.69 -19.77
N HIS A 51 -13.59 -13.78 -19.56
CA HIS A 51 -12.56 -13.08 -20.34
C HIS A 51 -12.81 -11.57 -20.52
N GLY A 52 -13.43 -10.94 -19.52
CA GLY A 52 -13.78 -9.52 -19.54
C GLY A 52 -15.17 -9.19 -20.07
N ASP A 53 -15.81 -10.10 -20.79
CA ASP A 53 -17.14 -9.92 -21.34
C ASP A 53 -18.23 -10.27 -20.31
N THR A 54 -19.33 -9.52 -20.32
CA THR A 54 -20.45 -9.76 -19.42
C THR A 54 -21.29 -10.94 -19.91
N VAL A 55 -21.34 -12.03 -19.16
CA VAL A 55 -22.20 -13.19 -19.45
C VAL A 55 -23.50 -13.18 -18.65
N GLU A 56 -23.46 -12.64 -17.41
CA GLU A 56 -24.66 -12.34 -16.65
C GLU A 56 -24.62 -10.87 -16.20
N HIS A 57 -25.65 -10.11 -16.63
CA HIS A 57 -25.80 -8.73 -16.20
C HIS A 57 -26.14 -8.61 -14.73
N LEU A 58 -25.76 -7.51 -14.10
CA LEU A 58 -26.08 -7.23 -12.70
C LEU A 58 -27.60 -7.33 -12.47
N ARG A 59 -27.98 -8.22 -11.58
CA ARG A 59 -29.38 -8.46 -11.19
C ARG A 59 -29.50 -8.74 -9.70
N VAL A 60 -30.67 -8.51 -9.14
CA VAL A 60 -30.99 -8.92 -7.77
C VAL A 60 -31.18 -10.43 -7.75
N VAL A 61 -30.51 -11.12 -6.84
CA VAL A 61 -30.58 -12.58 -6.68
C VAL A 61 -31.20 -12.98 -5.35
N GLY A 62 -31.27 -12.09 -4.37
CA GLY A 62 -31.82 -12.36 -3.05
C GLY A 62 -31.94 -11.11 -2.19
N ASP A 63 -32.34 -11.35 -0.93
CA ASP A 63 -32.31 -10.34 0.12
C ASP A 63 -31.00 -10.49 0.91
N ALA A 64 -30.38 -9.37 1.22
CA ALA A 64 -29.24 -9.32 2.14
C ALA A 64 -29.71 -9.41 3.60
N ALA A 65 -28.85 -9.94 4.47
CA ALA A 65 -29.15 -9.92 5.91
C ALA A 65 -29.27 -8.48 6.44
N PRO A 66 -30.03 -8.25 7.52
CA PRO A 66 -30.17 -6.90 8.08
C PRO A 66 -28.83 -6.26 8.41
N GLY A 67 -28.53 -5.11 7.79
CA GLY A 67 -27.28 -4.37 7.96
C GLY A 67 -26.08 -4.89 7.17
N GLU A 68 -26.24 -5.99 6.44
CA GLU A 68 -25.19 -6.52 5.56
C GLU A 68 -24.97 -5.59 4.38
N LYS A 69 -23.69 -5.26 4.16
CA LYS A 69 -23.23 -4.46 3.02
C LYS A 69 -21.79 -4.81 2.69
N GLY A 70 -21.48 -4.84 1.42
CA GLY A 70 -20.12 -5.15 0.97
C GLY A 70 -20.07 -5.54 -0.49
N THR A 71 -18.88 -5.93 -0.90
CA THR A 71 -18.61 -6.43 -2.25
C THR A 71 -17.68 -7.62 -2.15
N GLU A 72 -18.03 -8.72 -2.80
CA GLU A 72 -17.17 -9.88 -3.02
C GLU A 72 -16.78 -9.94 -4.49
N VAL A 73 -15.50 -10.13 -4.75
CA VAL A 73 -14.96 -10.38 -6.09
C VAL A 73 -14.25 -11.73 -6.07
N ARG A 74 -14.74 -12.68 -6.86
CA ARG A 74 -14.11 -13.99 -7.05
C ARG A 74 -13.66 -14.10 -8.49
N PHE A 75 -12.48 -14.60 -8.73
CA PHE A 75 -11.98 -14.76 -10.09
C PHE A 75 -11.01 -15.92 -10.22
N LEU A 76 -10.92 -16.44 -11.44
CA LEU A 76 -9.90 -17.40 -11.84
C LEU A 76 -9.02 -16.76 -12.90
N ALA A 77 -7.75 -16.57 -12.60
CA ALA A 77 -6.80 -16.00 -13.55
C ALA A 77 -6.63 -16.93 -14.77
N SER A 78 -6.62 -16.35 -15.98
CA SER A 78 -6.58 -17.13 -17.23
C SER A 78 -5.18 -17.75 -17.44
N SER A 79 -5.14 -19.06 -17.69
CA SER A 79 -3.93 -19.87 -17.69
C SER A 79 -3.49 -20.29 -19.08
N LYS A 80 -2.15 -20.32 -19.30
CA LYS A 80 -1.48 -21.04 -20.39
C LYS A 80 -0.95 -22.40 -19.95
N VAL A 81 -1.07 -22.73 -18.67
CA VAL A 81 -0.60 -24.00 -18.12
C VAL A 81 -1.45 -25.13 -18.69
N ASP A 82 -0.85 -26.28 -18.92
CA ASP A 82 -1.51 -27.49 -19.46
C ASP A 82 -2.21 -27.29 -20.82
N GLY A 83 -1.68 -26.43 -21.68
CA GLY A 83 -2.20 -26.20 -23.03
C GLY A 83 -3.35 -25.23 -23.12
N GLY A 84 -3.66 -24.50 -22.05
CA GLY A 84 -4.63 -23.41 -22.05
C GLY A 84 -4.23 -22.24 -22.96
N THR A 85 -5.21 -21.52 -23.46
CA THR A 85 -5.04 -20.32 -24.33
C THR A 85 -4.96 -19.01 -23.57
N GLY A 86 -4.91 -19.07 -22.23
CA GLY A 86 -4.93 -17.91 -21.34
C GLY A 86 -3.66 -17.07 -21.36
N THR A 87 -3.55 -16.16 -20.39
CA THR A 87 -2.48 -15.15 -20.36
C THR A 87 -1.30 -15.57 -19.48
N PHE A 88 -1.57 -16.18 -18.33
CA PHE A 88 -0.53 -16.44 -17.33
C PHE A 88 0.12 -17.82 -17.50
N SER A 89 1.46 -17.85 -17.52
CA SER A 89 2.25 -19.07 -17.56
C SER A 89 2.53 -19.65 -16.15
N ASN A 90 2.24 -18.89 -15.10
CA ASN A 90 2.36 -19.32 -13.71
C ASN A 90 1.19 -18.74 -12.91
N LEU A 91 0.49 -19.61 -12.18
CA LEU A 91 -0.64 -19.29 -11.30
C LEU A 91 -0.31 -19.55 -9.82
N ASP A 92 0.95 -19.81 -9.49
CA ASP A 92 1.33 -20.04 -8.11
C ASP A 92 1.46 -18.72 -7.35
N TYR A 93 0.43 -18.40 -6.56
CA TYR A 93 0.40 -17.22 -5.72
C TYR A 93 1.34 -17.38 -4.52
N SER A 94 2.30 -16.47 -4.37
CA SER A 94 3.16 -16.42 -3.20
C SER A 94 2.44 -15.74 -2.03
N PHE A 95 2.12 -16.52 -0.99
CA PHE A 95 1.55 -16.00 0.25
C PHE A 95 2.40 -14.87 0.83
N LYS A 96 3.73 -15.06 0.88
CA LYS A 96 4.66 -14.08 1.45
C LYS A 96 4.67 -12.75 0.69
N THR A 97 4.59 -12.79 -0.64
CA THR A 97 4.52 -11.58 -1.46
C THR A 97 3.22 -10.81 -1.21
N LEU A 98 2.09 -11.54 -1.14
CA LEU A 98 0.79 -10.94 -0.83
C LEU A 98 0.76 -10.39 0.59
N GLU A 99 1.22 -11.15 1.58
CA GLU A 99 1.30 -10.72 2.97
C GLU A 99 2.09 -9.42 3.12
N ASN A 100 3.29 -9.34 2.52
CA ASN A 100 4.12 -8.15 2.60
C ASN A 100 3.39 -6.93 2.02
N ARG A 101 2.77 -7.08 0.84
CA ARG A 101 2.05 -5.97 0.20
C ARG A 101 0.80 -5.56 0.98
N LEU A 102 0.04 -6.50 1.49
CA LEU A 102 -1.14 -6.21 2.30
C LEU A 102 -0.77 -5.59 3.64
N ARG A 103 0.37 -5.96 4.21
CA ARG A 103 0.93 -5.35 5.42
C ARG A 103 1.29 -3.88 5.19
N GLU A 104 1.95 -3.55 4.08
CA GLU A 104 2.21 -2.15 3.69
C GLU A 104 0.89 -1.36 3.60
N LEU A 105 -0.11 -1.92 2.92
CA LEU A 105 -1.42 -1.28 2.80
C LEU A 105 -2.11 -1.08 4.15
N ALA A 106 -2.00 -2.05 5.07
CA ALA A 106 -2.58 -1.94 6.41
C ALA A 106 -1.89 -0.85 7.25
N PHE A 107 -0.57 -0.66 7.11
CA PHE A 107 0.13 0.47 7.74
C PHE A 107 -0.24 1.81 7.13
N LEU A 108 -0.32 1.90 5.79
CA LEU A 108 -0.65 3.13 5.09
C LEU A 108 -2.10 3.56 5.28
N ASN A 109 -2.99 2.62 5.64
CA ASN A 109 -4.41 2.87 5.90
C ASN A 109 -4.76 2.50 7.34
N SER A 110 -4.30 3.31 8.28
CA SER A 110 -4.49 3.10 9.72
C SER A 110 -5.93 2.77 10.07
N GLY A 111 -6.13 1.72 10.84
CA GLY A 111 -7.44 1.25 11.29
C GLY A 111 -8.15 0.29 10.33
N VAL A 112 -7.64 0.07 9.11
CA VAL A 112 -8.17 -0.95 8.22
C VAL A 112 -7.74 -2.34 8.69
N VAL A 113 -8.67 -3.28 8.71
CA VAL A 113 -8.41 -4.70 9.00
C VAL A 113 -8.34 -5.47 7.69
N ILE A 114 -7.22 -6.14 7.45
CA ILE A 114 -7.01 -7.00 6.27
C ILE A 114 -6.77 -8.43 6.74
N ARG A 115 -7.59 -9.37 6.29
CA ARG A 115 -7.39 -10.79 6.51
C ARG A 115 -6.90 -11.45 5.23
N LEU A 116 -5.80 -12.18 5.30
CA LEU A 116 -5.26 -12.98 4.21
C LEU A 116 -5.27 -14.46 4.64
N ALA A 117 -5.93 -15.31 3.86
CA ALA A 117 -5.97 -16.74 4.08
C ALA A 117 -5.50 -17.51 2.83
N ASP A 118 -4.64 -18.49 3.03
CA ASP A 118 -4.25 -19.46 2.01
C ASP A 118 -4.84 -20.83 2.34
N LEU A 119 -5.78 -21.25 1.51
CA LEU A 119 -6.55 -22.48 1.69
C LEU A 119 -6.02 -23.65 0.86
N ARG A 120 -4.88 -23.49 0.20
CA ARG A 120 -4.28 -24.53 -0.68
C ARG A 120 -3.66 -25.70 0.10
N HIS A 121 -3.39 -25.49 1.38
CA HIS A 121 -2.75 -26.47 2.26
C HIS A 121 -3.78 -27.20 3.14
N ALA A 122 -3.44 -28.41 3.60
CA ALA A 122 -4.30 -29.15 4.53
C ALA A 122 -4.58 -28.36 5.83
N GLU A 123 -3.58 -27.62 6.31
CA GLU A 123 -3.74 -26.62 7.37
C GLU A 123 -3.69 -25.23 6.74
N PRO A 124 -4.80 -24.48 6.70
CA PRO A 124 -4.84 -23.15 6.14
C PRO A 124 -3.89 -22.19 6.87
N ILE A 125 -3.19 -21.36 6.10
CA ILE A 125 -2.43 -20.25 6.65
C ILE A 125 -3.36 -19.03 6.69
N ASP A 126 -3.55 -18.44 7.86
CA ASP A 126 -4.44 -17.28 8.07
C ASP A 126 -3.70 -16.21 8.85
N VAL A 127 -3.75 -14.97 8.37
CA VAL A 127 -3.15 -13.82 9.05
C VAL A 127 -4.10 -12.63 9.00
N THR A 128 -4.23 -11.96 10.13
CA THR A 128 -4.94 -10.69 10.22
C THR A 128 -3.94 -9.56 10.39
N LEU A 129 -4.01 -8.59 9.49
CA LEU A 129 -3.16 -7.40 9.44
C LEU A 129 -4.01 -6.20 9.85
N HIS A 130 -3.71 -5.63 11.00
CA HIS A 130 -4.39 -4.46 11.53
C HIS A 130 -3.38 -3.63 12.32
N TYR A 131 -3.17 -2.40 11.90
CA TYR A 131 -2.21 -1.50 12.50
C TYR A 131 -2.85 -0.13 12.76
N GLU A 132 -2.67 0.32 13.98
CA GLU A 132 -2.93 1.70 14.37
C GLU A 132 -1.59 2.45 14.40
N GLY A 133 -1.61 3.77 14.15
CA GLY A 133 -0.40 4.59 14.16
C GLY A 133 0.23 4.88 12.79
N GLY A 134 -0.30 4.32 11.69
CA GLY A 134 0.07 4.71 10.33
C GLY A 134 1.55 4.55 10.01
N VAL A 135 2.14 5.58 9.36
CA VAL A 135 3.56 5.58 8.94
C VAL A 135 4.55 5.49 10.10
N GLU A 136 4.19 5.95 11.31
CA GLU A 136 5.00 5.79 12.52
C GLU A 136 5.15 4.31 12.90
N ALA A 137 4.02 3.61 12.99
CA ALA A 137 4.02 2.18 13.30
C ALA A 137 4.74 1.38 12.22
N PHE A 138 4.69 1.85 10.97
CA PHE A 138 5.40 1.22 9.86
C PHE A 138 6.92 1.33 10.03
N VAL A 139 7.45 2.51 10.34
CA VAL A 139 8.90 2.68 10.61
C VAL A 139 9.34 1.81 11.79
N ARG A 140 8.58 1.77 12.89
CA ARG A 140 8.86 0.88 14.03
C ARG A 140 8.87 -0.59 13.63
N HIS A 141 7.99 -1.00 12.74
CA HIS A 141 7.95 -2.37 12.21
C HIS A 141 9.18 -2.69 11.35
N LEU A 142 9.62 -1.77 10.50
CA LEU A 142 10.81 -1.94 9.65
C LEU A 142 12.08 -2.09 10.50
N ASP A 143 12.16 -1.37 11.59
CA ASP A 143 13.32 -1.31 12.48
C ASP A 143 13.24 -2.22 13.72
N LYS A 144 12.26 -3.13 13.76
CA LYS A 144 12.01 -4.00 14.93
C LYS A 144 13.21 -4.84 15.40
N SER A 145 14.19 -5.07 14.52
CA SER A 145 15.42 -5.84 14.78
C SER A 145 16.67 -4.96 14.91
N LYS A 146 16.53 -3.63 14.85
CA LYS A 146 17.63 -2.68 14.91
C LYS A 146 17.57 -1.91 16.23
N GLN A 147 18.69 -1.30 16.63
CA GLN A 147 18.76 -0.45 17.81
C GLN A 147 18.52 1.01 17.43
N PRO A 148 17.49 1.66 17.96
CA PRO A 148 17.21 3.05 17.63
C PRO A 148 18.21 3.98 18.31
N LEU A 149 18.65 5.02 17.59
CA LEU A 149 19.47 6.10 18.13
C LEU A 149 18.64 7.20 18.80
N LEU A 150 17.37 7.31 18.42
CA LEU A 150 16.42 8.25 19.00
C LEU A 150 15.35 7.49 19.75
N LYS A 151 14.90 8.04 20.88
CA LYS A 151 13.83 7.46 21.70
C LYS A 151 12.53 7.31 20.93
N ASP A 152 12.16 8.34 20.17
CA ASP A 152 10.88 8.44 19.49
C ASP A 152 11.07 8.59 17.98
N VAL A 153 10.12 8.07 17.22
CA VAL A 153 10.03 8.29 15.77
C VAL A 153 9.62 9.74 15.52
N ILE A 154 10.29 10.40 14.60
CA ILE A 154 9.93 11.75 14.17
C ILE A 154 8.83 11.62 13.13
N VAL A 155 7.66 12.21 13.40
CA VAL A 155 6.52 12.23 12.49
C VAL A 155 6.24 13.64 12.03
N ILE A 156 6.15 13.84 10.73
CA ILE A 156 5.85 15.12 10.10
C ILE A 156 4.60 14.96 9.25
N ARG A 157 3.60 15.78 9.50
CA ARG A 157 2.37 15.84 8.71
C ARG A 157 2.18 17.24 8.19
N GLY A 158 1.74 17.35 6.95
CA GLY A 158 1.52 18.65 6.34
C GLY A 158 0.52 18.59 5.19
N LYS A 159 -0.08 19.76 4.92
CA LYS A 159 -0.96 19.94 3.76
C LYS A 159 -0.67 21.28 3.13
N LYS A 160 -0.38 21.26 1.84
CA LYS A 160 -0.15 22.48 1.06
C LYS A 160 -0.60 22.27 -0.39
N GLU A 161 -1.35 23.23 -0.92
CA GLU A 161 -1.76 23.28 -2.33
C GLU A 161 -2.46 21.98 -2.81
N GLY A 162 -3.27 21.36 -1.93
CA GLY A 162 -3.98 20.13 -2.23
C GLY A 162 -3.15 18.84 -2.09
N ILE A 163 -1.85 18.95 -1.76
CA ILE A 163 -0.97 17.83 -1.47
C ILE A 163 -0.94 17.61 0.04
N GLU A 164 -1.18 16.39 0.47
CA GLU A 164 -1.03 15.94 1.85
C GLU A 164 0.26 15.12 1.97
N LEU A 165 1.01 15.36 3.04
CA LEU A 165 2.26 14.69 3.37
C LEU A 165 2.12 13.98 4.71
N ASP A 166 2.43 12.69 4.71
CA ASP A 166 2.71 11.89 5.91
C ASP A 166 4.12 11.34 5.82
N LEU A 167 4.94 11.64 6.80
CA LEU A 167 6.36 11.30 6.83
C LEU A 167 6.72 10.80 8.22
N ALA A 168 7.42 9.66 8.31
CA ALA A 168 8.01 9.17 9.54
C ALA A 168 9.50 8.87 9.33
N LEU A 169 10.33 9.27 10.29
CA LEU A 169 11.78 9.18 10.28
C LEU A 169 12.27 8.54 11.56
N TRP A 170 13.21 7.60 11.46
CA TRP A 170 13.90 7.05 12.62
C TRP A 170 15.32 6.66 12.28
N TRP A 171 16.29 7.04 13.11
CA TRP A 171 17.67 6.63 12.95
C TRP A 171 17.98 5.45 13.85
N ASN A 172 18.74 4.52 13.34
CA ASN A 172 19.16 3.29 14.01
C ASN A 172 20.68 3.05 13.83
N ASP A 173 21.19 2.02 14.45
CA ASP A 173 22.61 1.65 14.46
C ASP A 173 23.12 0.98 13.16
N SER A 174 22.31 0.90 12.12
CA SER A 174 22.75 0.37 10.82
C SER A 174 23.45 1.46 10.00
N TYR A 175 24.21 1.02 8.99
CA TYR A 175 24.88 1.93 8.03
C TYR A 175 24.05 2.17 6.76
N HIS A 176 22.84 1.63 6.69
CA HIS A 176 22.03 1.65 5.48
C HIS A 176 20.84 2.57 5.61
N GLU A 177 20.63 3.38 4.57
CA GLU A 177 19.38 4.13 4.39
C GLU A 177 18.27 3.18 3.91
N THR A 178 17.15 3.18 4.60
CA THR A 178 15.92 2.47 4.21
C THR A 178 14.84 3.48 3.90
N MET A 179 14.49 3.64 2.61
CA MET A 179 13.51 4.62 2.15
C MET A 179 12.34 3.93 1.47
N LEU A 180 11.14 4.06 2.02
CA LEU A 180 9.91 3.64 1.38
C LEU A 180 9.09 4.86 0.98
N CYS A 181 8.93 5.05 -0.33
CA CYS A 181 8.21 6.18 -0.89
C CYS A 181 6.91 5.73 -1.53
N PHE A 182 5.83 6.46 -1.23
CA PHE A 182 4.50 6.17 -1.75
C PHE A 182 3.83 7.42 -2.31
N THR A 183 2.99 7.24 -3.31
CA THR A 183 2.05 8.25 -3.78
C THR A 183 0.67 7.61 -3.82
N ASN A 184 -0.28 8.10 -3.00
CA ASN A 184 -1.62 7.51 -2.86
C ASN A 184 -1.57 5.99 -2.65
N ASN A 185 -0.75 5.53 -1.71
CA ASN A 185 -0.52 4.11 -1.35
C ASN A 185 0.16 3.25 -2.45
N ILE A 186 0.66 3.87 -3.53
CA ILE A 186 1.40 3.18 -4.58
C ILE A 186 2.89 3.33 -4.33
N PRO A 187 3.66 2.22 -4.20
CA PRO A 187 5.10 2.29 -4.01
C PRO A 187 5.78 2.97 -5.20
N GLN A 188 6.63 3.92 -4.91
CA GLN A 188 7.50 4.59 -5.89
C GLN A 188 8.89 3.98 -5.78
N ARG A 189 9.14 2.91 -6.54
CA ARG A 189 10.43 2.16 -6.48
C ARG A 189 11.62 3.02 -6.87
N ASP A 190 11.44 3.94 -7.80
CA ASP A 190 12.45 4.90 -8.26
C ASP A 190 12.52 6.16 -7.39
N GLY A 191 11.77 6.20 -6.29
CA GLY A 191 11.77 7.26 -5.29
C GLY A 191 10.92 8.47 -5.61
N GLY A 192 10.70 8.80 -6.88
CA GLY A 192 9.92 9.97 -7.31
C GLY A 192 10.54 11.33 -6.93
N THR A 193 9.88 12.42 -7.35
CA THR A 193 10.34 13.78 -7.09
C THR A 193 10.28 14.16 -5.61
N HIS A 194 9.33 13.59 -4.86
CA HIS A 194 9.17 13.81 -3.42
C HIS A 194 10.37 13.27 -2.61
N LEU A 195 10.97 12.14 -3.01
CA LEU A 195 12.20 11.65 -2.39
C LEU A 195 13.37 12.63 -2.58
N SER A 196 13.55 13.13 -3.80
CA SER A 196 14.61 14.09 -4.10
C SER A 196 14.42 15.39 -3.30
N ALA A 197 13.19 15.87 -3.22
CA ALA A 197 12.84 17.05 -2.42
C ALA A 197 13.05 16.82 -0.92
N PHE A 198 12.69 15.65 -0.40
CA PHE A 198 12.94 15.27 0.99
C PHE A 198 14.42 15.24 1.31
N ARG A 199 15.23 14.52 0.52
CA ARG A 199 16.69 14.42 0.71
C ARG A 199 17.36 15.79 0.70
N ALA A 200 17.02 16.65 -0.25
CA ALA A 200 17.54 18.01 -0.32
C ALA A 200 17.14 18.85 0.90
N SER A 201 15.91 18.73 1.34
CA SER A 201 15.40 19.46 2.52
C SER A 201 16.06 18.98 3.81
N LEU A 202 16.18 17.67 4.00
CA LEU A 202 16.85 17.08 5.16
C LEU A 202 18.32 17.54 5.26
N THR A 203 19.08 17.43 4.15
CA THR A 203 20.47 17.88 4.07
C THR A 203 20.60 19.37 4.44
N ARG A 204 19.74 20.21 3.88
CA ARG A 204 19.76 21.65 4.16
C ARG A 204 19.45 21.96 5.63
N VAL A 205 18.43 21.33 6.20
CA VAL A 205 18.01 21.57 7.60
C VAL A 205 19.08 21.09 8.57
N MET A 206 19.62 19.90 8.37
CA MET A 206 20.69 19.35 9.22
C MET A 206 21.98 20.15 9.09
N GLY A 207 22.39 20.53 7.88
CA GLY A 207 23.54 21.40 7.65
C GLY A 207 23.40 22.75 8.38
N GLY A 208 22.25 23.42 8.24
CA GLY A 208 21.96 24.66 8.95
C GLY A 208 21.97 24.52 10.48
N TYR A 209 21.48 23.39 11.00
CA TYR A 209 21.52 23.10 12.42
C TYR A 209 22.95 22.88 12.92
N ILE A 210 23.77 22.11 12.20
CA ILE A 210 25.17 21.85 12.53
C ILE A 210 25.98 23.16 12.56
N GLU A 211 25.75 24.03 11.57
CA GLU A 211 26.41 25.35 11.51
C GLU A 211 25.99 26.26 12.68
N SER A 212 24.68 26.36 12.94
CA SER A 212 24.15 27.24 14.00
C SER A 212 24.46 26.76 15.41
N SER A 213 24.51 25.45 15.65
CA SER A 213 24.88 24.84 16.93
C SER A 213 26.39 24.90 17.24
N GLY A 214 27.21 25.18 16.23
CA GLY A 214 28.66 25.15 16.32
C GLY A 214 29.26 23.73 16.46
N ALA A 215 28.47 22.69 16.36
CA ALA A 215 28.91 21.29 16.47
C ALA A 215 29.99 20.95 15.42
N GLY A 216 29.79 21.34 14.18
CA GLY A 216 30.75 21.09 13.10
C GLY A 216 32.10 21.76 13.28
N LYS A 217 32.14 22.96 13.91
CA LYS A 217 33.38 23.66 14.24
C LYS A 217 34.15 22.99 15.35
N LYS A 218 33.44 22.52 16.36
CA LYS A 218 34.02 21.85 17.54
C LYS A 218 34.67 20.54 17.15
N GLU A 219 34.03 19.74 16.31
CA GLU A 219 34.49 18.41 15.90
C GLU A 219 35.35 18.45 14.62
N LYS A 220 35.46 19.62 13.94
CA LYS A 220 36.15 19.79 12.62
C LYS A 220 35.66 18.80 11.56
N VAL A 221 34.36 18.45 11.58
CA VAL A 221 33.75 17.49 10.66
C VAL A 221 32.80 18.23 9.72
N SER A 222 32.87 17.89 8.42
CA SER A 222 31.88 18.27 7.43
C SER A 222 30.93 17.10 7.24
N VAL A 223 29.64 17.32 7.45
CA VAL A 223 28.60 16.30 7.30
C VAL A 223 27.97 16.45 5.92
N SER A 224 28.07 15.41 5.11
CA SER A 224 27.40 15.33 3.81
C SER A 224 25.92 14.94 3.96
N GLY A 225 25.16 15.06 2.87
CA GLY A 225 23.79 14.57 2.86
C GLY A 225 23.68 13.05 3.01
N GLU A 226 24.69 12.30 2.62
CA GLU A 226 24.76 10.84 2.79
C GLU A 226 24.99 10.48 4.27
N ASP A 227 25.94 11.16 4.93
CA ASP A 227 26.18 10.98 6.37
C ASP A 227 24.92 11.29 7.19
N ALA A 228 24.17 12.31 6.80
CA ALA A 228 22.90 12.67 7.46
C ALA A 228 21.80 11.59 7.34
N ARG A 229 21.91 10.68 6.38
CA ARG A 229 20.96 9.60 6.12
C ARG A 229 21.48 8.23 6.50
N GLU A 230 22.70 8.12 6.99
CA GLU A 230 23.25 6.86 7.51
C GLU A 230 22.38 6.36 8.67
N GLY A 231 21.95 5.11 8.59
CA GLY A 231 21.05 4.50 9.56
C GLY A 231 19.60 5.03 9.54
N LEU A 232 19.23 5.87 8.58
CA LEU A 232 17.88 6.40 8.48
C LEU A 232 16.90 5.37 7.91
N THR A 233 15.83 5.09 8.65
CA THR A 233 14.61 4.45 8.12
C THR A 233 13.53 5.51 7.98
N CYS A 234 12.94 5.59 6.79
CA CYS A 234 11.94 6.60 6.45
C CYS A 234 10.79 6.00 5.63
N VAL A 235 9.58 6.41 5.96
CA VAL A 235 8.35 6.18 5.17
C VAL A 235 7.77 7.52 4.78
N LEU A 236 7.59 7.74 3.47
CA LEU A 236 7.18 9.00 2.86
C LEU A 236 6.06 8.78 1.86
#